data_d7cdd961dec41e1ce3bc597223c98735
#
_entry.id   d7cdd961dec41e1ce3bc597223c98735
#
_cell.length_a   1.000
_cell.length_b   1.000
_cell.length_c   1.000
_cell.angle_alpha   90.00
_cell.angle_beta   90.00
_cell.angle_gamma   90.00
#
_symmetry.space_group_name_H-M   'P 1'
#
loop_
_entity.id
_entity.type
_entity.pdbx_description
1 polymer ?
#
loop_
_entity_poly.entity_id
_entity_poly.type
_entity_poly.pdbx_seq_one_letter_code
_entity_poly.pdbx_strand_id
1 'polypeptide(L)'
;ASVTTVAHVIQLAVAPVFLLTGVGAILAVLINRLARVVDRFRVLERMQPAAGNDERSILDAEMAILSRRARLIHWAISLCTVCALFICIVIATLFTGSVLGADLSGTVAALFIAAMLALISGLLCFLREISLATGGIHVVPRKAA
;
A
#
# COMPACT_ATOMS: atom_id res chain seq x y z
N ALA A 1 -14.77 -28.86 20.13
CA ALA A 1 -13.39 -28.74 19.72
C ALA A 1 -12.45 -29.01 20.88
N SER A 2 -11.50 -29.91 20.70
CA SER A 2 -10.50 -30.20 21.72
C SER A 2 -9.49 -29.06 21.82
N VAL A 3 -8.86 -28.92 22.99
CA VAL A 3 -7.79 -27.93 23.22
C VAL A 3 -6.64 -28.14 22.23
N THR A 4 -6.34 -29.36 21.85
CA THR A 4 -5.31 -29.71 20.84
C THR A 4 -5.65 -29.15 19.46
N THR A 5 -6.93 -29.21 19.05
CA THR A 5 -7.40 -28.64 17.78
C THR A 5 -7.27 -27.12 17.76
N VAL A 6 -7.65 -26.44 18.86
CA VAL A 6 -7.52 -25.00 19.01
C VAL A 6 -6.04 -24.57 18.97
N ALA A 7 -5.16 -25.29 19.66
CA ALA A 7 -3.72 -25.04 19.62
C ALA A 7 -3.14 -25.15 18.21
N HIS A 8 -3.58 -26.16 17.44
CA HIS A 8 -3.16 -26.32 16.04
C HIS A 8 -3.61 -25.16 15.16
N VAL A 9 -4.84 -24.68 15.31
CA VAL A 9 -5.37 -23.52 14.58
C VAL A 9 -4.59 -22.26 14.94
N ILE A 10 -4.25 -22.05 16.21
CA ILE A 10 -3.41 -20.92 16.64
C ILE A 10 -2.05 -20.96 15.94
N GLN A 11 -1.42 -22.14 15.84
CA GLN A 11 -0.17 -22.30 15.11
C GLN A 11 -0.31 -21.92 13.62
N LEU A 12 -1.40 -22.33 12.99
CA LEU A 12 -1.68 -21.98 11.59
C LEU A 12 -1.94 -20.49 11.40
N ALA A 13 -2.49 -19.81 12.40
CA ALA A 13 -2.80 -18.38 12.35
C ALA A 13 -1.57 -17.48 12.60
N VAL A 14 -0.48 -18.01 13.16
CA VAL A 14 0.71 -17.22 13.49
C VAL A 14 1.33 -16.58 12.25
N ALA A 15 1.51 -17.31 11.15
CA ALA A 15 2.09 -16.78 9.92
C ALA A 15 1.24 -15.65 9.31
N PRO A 16 -0.08 -15.78 9.14
CA PRO A 16 -0.94 -14.69 8.70
C PRO A 16 -0.90 -13.46 9.62
N VAL A 17 -0.81 -13.64 10.93
CA VAL A 17 -0.71 -12.54 11.89
C VAL A 17 0.59 -11.76 11.71
N PHE A 18 1.73 -12.44 11.53
CA PHE A 18 2.99 -11.78 11.24
C PHE A 18 2.97 -11.05 9.91
N LEU A 19 2.35 -11.63 8.89
CA LEU A 19 2.15 -10.97 7.60
C LEU A 19 1.31 -9.70 7.77
N LEU A 20 0.25 -9.75 8.56
CA LEU A 20 -0.60 -8.59 8.85
C LEU A 20 0.20 -7.46 9.50
N THR A 21 1.10 -7.77 10.42
CA THR A 21 2.01 -6.80 11.04
C THR A 21 2.90 -6.15 9.99
N GLY A 22 3.48 -6.92 9.07
CA GLY A 22 4.30 -6.42 7.98
C GLY A 22 3.53 -5.50 7.04
N VAL A 23 2.32 -5.87 6.67
CA VAL A 23 1.43 -5.03 5.84
C VAL A 23 1.10 -3.72 6.54
N GLY A 24 0.85 -3.75 7.85
CA GLY A 24 0.62 -2.55 8.66
C GLY A 24 1.82 -1.59 8.63
N ALA A 25 3.03 -2.12 8.70
CA ALA A 25 4.26 -1.33 8.59
C ALA A 25 4.39 -0.66 7.21
N ILE A 26 4.10 -1.39 6.13
CA ILE A 26 4.08 -0.84 4.77
C ILE A 26 3.04 0.27 4.65
N LEU A 27 1.84 0.07 5.19
CA LEU A 27 0.77 1.07 5.19
C LEU A 27 1.20 2.36 5.89
N ALA A 28 1.88 2.27 7.02
CA ALA A 28 2.38 3.44 7.75
C ALA A 28 3.35 4.27 6.88
N VAL A 29 4.26 3.62 6.18
CA VAL A 29 5.18 4.28 5.24
C VAL A 29 4.43 4.94 4.10
N LEU A 30 3.46 4.25 3.49
CA LEU A 30 2.67 4.76 2.36
C LEU A 30 1.86 5.99 2.76
N ILE A 31 1.23 5.98 3.94
CA ILE A 31 0.44 7.10 4.46
C ILE A 31 1.33 8.33 4.68
N ASN A 32 2.52 8.14 5.25
CA ASN A 32 3.48 9.21 5.45
C ASN A 32 3.96 9.81 4.12
N ARG A 33 4.23 8.97 3.12
CA ARG A 33 4.61 9.44 1.79
C ARG A 33 3.49 10.21 1.12
N LEU A 34 2.26 9.73 1.23
CA LEU A 34 1.09 10.41 0.67
C LEU A 34 0.91 11.81 1.29
N ALA A 35 1.05 11.90 2.60
CA ALA A 35 0.95 13.19 3.31
C ALA A 35 1.97 14.20 2.78
N ARG A 36 3.21 13.80 2.58
CA ARG A 36 4.27 14.66 2.02
C ARG A 36 3.96 15.11 0.59
N VAL A 37 3.48 14.21 -0.25
CA VAL A 37 3.11 14.53 -1.64
C VAL A 37 1.96 15.54 -1.67
N VAL A 38 0.94 15.32 -0.85
CA VAL A 38 -0.23 16.23 -0.75
C VAL A 38 0.18 17.60 -0.21
N ASP A 39 1.01 17.65 0.81
CA ASP A 39 1.50 18.91 1.37
C ASP A 39 2.29 19.71 0.32
N ARG A 40 3.17 19.06 -0.43
CA ARG A 40 3.91 19.70 -1.51
C ARG A 40 2.97 20.22 -2.61
N PHE A 41 1.99 19.42 -2.99
CA PHE A 41 0.98 19.83 -3.97
C PHE A 41 0.23 21.09 -3.54
N ARG A 42 -0.18 21.16 -2.27
CA ARG A 42 -0.86 22.33 -1.71
C ARG A 42 0.02 23.57 -1.72
N VAL A 43 1.31 23.42 -1.42
CA VAL A 43 2.27 24.53 -1.49
C VAL A 43 2.35 25.08 -2.92
N LEU A 44 2.47 24.22 -3.92
CA LEU A 44 2.53 24.62 -5.33
C LEU A 44 1.21 25.27 -5.79
N GLU A 45 0.09 24.75 -5.33
CA GLU A 45 -1.23 25.31 -5.63
C GLU A 45 -1.36 26.76 -5.11
N ARG A 46 -0.82 27.02 -3.92
CA ARG A 46 -0.79 28.38 -3.36
C ARG A 46 0.13 29.35 -4.11
N MET A 47 1.19 28.85 -4.70
CA MET A 47 2.14 29.64 -5.47
C MET A 47 1.62 30.01 -6.86
N GLN A 48 0.71 29.22 -7.42
CA GLN A 48 0.23 29.35 -8.79
C GLN A 48 -0.39 30.72 -9.12
N PRO A 49 -1.23 31.34 -8.25
CA PRO A 49 -1.87 32.63 -8.57
C PRO A 49 -0.90 33.80 -8.72
N ALA A 50 0.27 33.75 -8.06
CA ALA A 50 1.28 34.81 -8.06
C ALA A 50 2.37 34.60 -9.11
N ALA A 51 2.37 33.47 -9.85
CA ALA A 51 3.42 33.10 -10.79
C ALA A 51 3.19 33.72 -12.17
N GLY A 52 4.28 34.10 -12.86
CA GLY A 52 4.26 34.48 -14.28
C GLY A 52 3.98 33.25 -15.19
N ASN A 53 3.75 33.52 -16.49
CA ASN A 53 3.37 32.49 -17.43
C ASN A 53 4.38 31.33 -17.52
N ASP A 54 5.68 31.62 -17.52
CA ASP A 54 6.74 30.61 -17.58
C ASP A 54 6.81 29.79 -16.29
N GLU A 55 6.65 30.44 -15.14
CA GLU A 55 6.61 29.79 -13.83
C GLU A 55 5.37 28.89 -13.69
N ARG A 56 4.22 29.32 -14.19
CA ARG A 56 2.99 28.50 -14.19
C ARG A 56 3.18 27.22 -14.96
N SER A 57 3.84 27.27 -16.10
CA SER A 57 4.12 26.07 -16.90
C SER A 57 4.97 25.07 -16.11
N ILE A 58 5.99 25.52 -15.40
CA ILE A 58 6.83 24.68 -14.54
C ILE A 58 6.04 24.13 -13.36
N LEU A 59 5.23 24.96 -12.70
CA LEU A 59 4.39 24.57 -11.58
C LEU A 59 3.35 23.52 -12.00
N ASP A 60 2.70 23.72 -13.15
CA ASP A 60 1.71 22.77 -13.66
C ASP A 60 2.34 21.41 -13.98
N ALA A 61 3.56 21.39 -14.53
CA ALA A 61 4.29 20.16 -14.79
C ALA A 61 4.64 19.41 -13.49
N GLU A 62 5.11 20.15 -12.48
CA GLU A 62 5.42 19.56 -11.17
C GLU A 62 4.16 19.04 -10.46
N MET A 63 3.06 19.80 -10.50
CA MET A 63 1.77 19.36 -9.94
C MET A 63 1.23 18.12 -10.63
N ALA A 64 1.40 17.97 -11.93
CA ALA A 64 1.00 16.78 -12.67
C ALA A 64 1.77 15.54 -12.22
N ILE A 65 3.08 15.66 -11.98
CA ILE A 65 3.92 14.58 -11.46
C ILE A 65 3.48 14.20 -10.04
N LEU A 66 3.24 15.17 -9.17
CA LEU A 66 2.80 14.94 -7.80
C LEU A 66 1.42 14.28 -7.76
N SER A 67 0.50 14.69 -8.64
CA SER A 67 -0.82 14.07 -8.77
C SER A 67 -0.72 12.60 -9.17
N ARG A 68 0.16 12.27 -10.12
CA ARG A 68 0.42 10.90 -10.54
C ARG A 68 1.00 10.07 -9.39
N ARG A 69 1.96 10.61 -8.67
CA ARG A 69 2.55 9.96 -7.49
C ARG A 69 1.51 9.71 -6.41
N ALA A 70 0.67 10.70 -6.10
CA ALA A 70 -0.41 10.57 -5.12
C ALA A 70 -1.39 9.46 -5.51
N ARG A 71 -1.73 9.34 -6.79
CA ARG A 71 -2.62 8.30 -7.30
C ARG A 71 -2.01 6.90 -7.13
N LEU A 72 -0.72 6.74 -7.44
CA LEU A 72 -0.02 5.47 -7.26
C LEU A 72 0.04 5.06 -5.77
N ILE A 73 0.32 6.01 -4.90
CA ILE A 73 0.33 5.76 -3.45
C ILE A 73 -1.06 5.39 -2.95
N HIS A 74 -2.09 6.09 -3.42
CA HIS A 74 -3.48 5.78 -3.06
C HIS A 74 -3.87 4.35 -3.47
N TRP A 75 -3.52 3.94 -4.69
CA TRP A 75 -3.74 2.57 -5.15
C TRP A 75 -2.97 1.56 -4.31
N ALA A 76 -1.72 1.85 -3.98
CA ALA A 76 -0.90 1.00 -3.13
C ALA A 76 -1.53 0.83 -1.73
N ILE A 77 -1.99 1.92 -1.12
CA ILE A 77 -2.68 1.90 0.17
C ILE A 77 -3.96 1.05 0.09
N SER A 78 -4.77 1.26 -0.94
CA SER A 78 -6.01 0.50 -1.14
C SER A 78 -5.76 -0.99 -1.29
N LEU A 79 -4.78 -1.38 -2.10
CA LEU A 79 -4.42 -2.78 -2.32
C LEU A 79 -3.85 -3.43 -1.06
N CYS A 80 -3.01 -2.73 -0.30
CA CYS A 80 -2.49 -3.23 0.97
C CYS A 80 -3.60 -3.37 2.02
N THR A 81 -4.57 -2.46 2.03
CA THR A 81 -5.73 -2.54 2.93
C THR A 81 -6.62 -3.73 2.58
N VAL A 82 -6.86 -3.98 1.29
CA VAL A 82 -7.60 -5.16 0.81
C VAL A 82 -6.86 -6.45 1.20
N CYS A 83 -5.55 -6.47 1.05
CA CYS A 83 -4.72 -7.58 1.52
C CYS A 83 -4.92 -7.84 3.02
N ALA A 84 -4.84 -6.80 3.84
CA ALA A 84 -5.05 -6.90 5.29
C ALA A 84 -6.44 -7.44 5.62
N LEU A 85 -7.47 -6.97 4.92
CA LEU A 85 -8.83 -7.45 5.08
C LEU A 85 -8.95 -8.95 4.77
N PHE A 86 -8.39 -9.40 3.66
CA PHE A 86 -8.40 -10.82 3.30
C PHE A 86 -7.65 -11.68 4.33
N ILE A 87 -6.54 -11.19 4.86
CA ILE A 87 -5.81 -11.90 5.92
C ILE A 87 -6.66 -12.03 7.18
N CYS A 88 -7.37 -10.99 7.58
CA CYS A 88 -8.30 -11.05 8.71
C CYS A 88 -9.40 -12.08 8.47
N ILE A 89 -9.96 -12.12 7.25
CA ILE A 89 -10.97 -13.12 6.88
C ILE A 89 -10.38 -14.53 6.92
N VAL A 90 -9.15 -14.73 6.46
CA VAL A 90 -8.44 -16.01 6.55
C VAL A 90 -8.35 -16.49 7.99
N ILE A 91 -7.92 -15.63 8.89
CA ILE A 91 -7.81 -15.97 10.31
C ILE A 91 -9.18 -16.34 10.89
N ALA A 92 -10.20 -15.53 10.62
CA ALA A 92 -11.57 -15.81 11.06
C ALA A 92 -12.10 -17.14 10.50
N THR A 93 -11.82 -17.44 9.25
CA THR A 93 -12.24 -18.68 8.59
C THR A 93 -11.55 -19.89 9.22
N LEU A 94 -10.27 -19.79 9.56
CA LEU A 94 -9.54 -20.86 10.24
C LEU A 94 -10.20 -21.24 11.58
N PHE A 95 -10.53 -20.24 12.40
CA PHE A 95 -11.18 -20.47 13.68
C PHE A 95 -12.61 -20.96 13.52
N THR A 96 -13.38 -20.40 12.60
CA THR A 96 -14.76 -20.82 12.32
C THR A 96 -14.80 -22.27 11.83
N GLY A 97 -13.91 -22.64 10.92
CA GLY A 97 -13.81 -24.02 10.43
C GLY A 97 -13.49 -25.01 11.54
N SER A 98 -12.61 -24.63 12.46
CA SER A 98 -12.27 -25.45 13.63
C SER A 98 -13.46 -25.66 14.55
N VAL A 99 -14.23 -24.59 14.85
CA VAL A 99 -15.40 -24.66 15.74
C VAL A 99 -16.53 -25.47 15.11
N LEU A 100 -16.79 -25.27 13.82
CA LEU A 100 -17.88 -25.98 13.11
C LEU A 100 -17.50 -27.38 12.64
N GLY A 101 -16.23 -27.77 12.72
CA GLY A 101 -15.74 -29.03 12.19
C GLY A 101 -15.83 -29.13 10.67
N ALA A 102 -15.91 -28.01 9.98
CA ALA A 102 -16.00 -27.95 8.52
C ALA A 102 -14.61 -27.83 7.89
N ASP A 103 -14.41 -28.49 6.77
CA ASP A 103 -13.19 -28.34 5.98
C ASP A 103 -13.32 -27.13 5.05
N LEU A 104 -12.74 -26.00 5.47
CA LEU A 104 -12.71 -24.76 4.71
C LEU A 104 -11.34 -24.46 4.08
N SER A 105 -10.50 -25.50 3.94
CA SER A 105 -9.12 -25.35 3.44
C SER A 105 -9.06 -24.72 2.05
N GLY A 106 -9.96 -25.09 1.16
CA GLY A 106 -10.05 -24.48 -0.19
C GLY A 106 -10.36 -22.99 -0.14
N THR A 107 -11.28 -22.59 0.71
CA THR A 107 -11.65 -21.18 0.92
C THR A 107 -10.49 -20.39 1.51
N VAL A 108 -9.81 -20.94 2.51
CA VAL A 108 -8.63 -20.32 3.13
C VAL A 108 -7.51 -20.11 2.10
N ALA A 109 -7.22 -21.14 1.30
CA ALA A 109 -6.21 -21.08 0.26
C ALA A 109 -6.54 -20.00 -0.79
N ALA A 110 -7.79 -19.95 -1.26
CA ALA A 110 -8.23 -18.96 -2.24
C ALA A 110 -8.13 -17.53 -1.70
N LEU A 111 -8.56 -17.30 -0.47
CA LEU A 111 -8.45 -15.99 0.20
C LEU A 111 -7.00 -15.57 0.40
N PHE A 112 -6.13 -16.50 0.76
CA PHE A 112 -4.71 -16.21 0.95
C PHE A 112 -4.03 -15.86 -0.37
N ILE A 113 -4.33 -16.57 -1.45
CA ILE A 113 -3.83 -16.25 -2.79
C ILE A 113 -4.30 -14.88 -3.22
N ALA A 114 -5.58 -14.55 -3.02
CA ALA A 114 -6.13 -13.22 -3.32
C ALA A 114 -5.42 -12.12 -2.51
N ALA A 115 -5.15 -12.36 -1.23
CA ALA A 115 -4.39 -11.44 -0.38
C ALA A 115 -2.98 -11.21 -0.93
N MET A 116 -2.30 -12.26 -1.35
CA MET A 116 -0.95 -12.17 -1.91
C MET A 116 -0.93 -11.42 -3.23
N LEU A 117 -1.90 -11.65 -4.11
CA LEU A 117 -2.01 -10.90 -5.37
C LEU A 117 -2.27 -9.41 -5.12
N ALA A 118 -3.12 -9.08 -4.14
CA ALA A 118 -3.35 -7.70 -3.74
C ALA A 118 -2.08 -7.04 -3.21
N LEU A 119 -1.32 -7.74 -2.36
CA LEU A 119 -0.06 -7.23 -1.82
C LEU A 119 0.99 -7.02 -2.91
N ILE A 120 1.16 -7.98 -3.81
CA ILE A 120 2.09 -7.87 -4.94
C ILE A 120 1.73 -6.65 -5.80
N SER A 121 0.47 -6.48 -6.15
CA SER A 121 -0.01 -5.34 -6.93
C SER A 121 0.25 -4.01 -6.21
N GLY A 122 -0.01 -3.96 -4.90
CA GLY A 122 0.26 -2.78 -4.07
C GLY A 122 1.75 -2.42 -4.02
N LEU A 123 2.61 -3.42 -3.85
CA LEU A 123 4.07 -3.21 -3.83
C LEU A 123 4.60 -2.79 -5.20
N LEU A 124 4.04 -3.29 -6.30
CA LEU A 124 4.40 -2.84 -7.66
C LEU A 124 4.00 -1.38 -7.88
N CYS A 125 2.83 -0.96 -7.41
CA CYS A 125 2.42 0.45 -7.45
C CYS A 125 3.39 1.33 -6.62
N PHE A 126 3.79 0.87 -5.46
CA PHE A 126 4.75 1.56 -4.59
C PHE A 126 6.13 1.65 -5.24
N LEU A 127 6.61 0.58 -5.83
CA LEU A 127 7.88 0.55 -6.55
C LEU A 127 7.87 1.55 -7.71
N ARG A 128 6.77 1.61 -8.45
CA ARG A 128 6.61 2.56 -9.56
C ARG A 128 6.62 4.00 -9.07
N GLU A 129 5.97 4.29 -7.92
CA GLU A 129 6.00 5.61 -7.30
C GLU A 129 7.41 6.02 -6.90
N ILE A 130 8.19 5.12 -6.30
CA ILE A 130 9.59 5.36 -5.95
C ILE A 130 10.41 5.66 -7.19
N SER A 131 10.21 4.93 -8.29
CA SER A 131 10.90 5.18 -9.55
C SER A 131 10.59 6.56 -10.11
N LEU A 132 9.35 7.02 -10.03
CA LEU A 132 8.97 8.38 -10.42
C LEU A 132 9.59 9.44 -9.50
N ALA A 133 9.66 9.16 -8.21
CA ALA A 133 10.25 10.08 -7.23
C ALA A 133 11.76 10.26 -7.44
N THR A 134 12.48 9.15 -7.72
CA THR A 134 13.93 9.18 -7.94
C THR A 134 14.31 9.60 -9.34
N GLY A 135 13.47 9.32 -10.35
CA GLY A 135 13.69 9.74 -11.74
C GLY A 135 13.81 11.25 -11.89
N GLY A 136 13.10 12.04 -11.08
CA GLY A 136 13.19 13.50 -11.07
C GLY A 136 14.54 14.05 -10.58
N ILE A 137 15.30 13.27 -9.81
CA ILE A 137 16.61 13.68 -9.29
C ILE A 137 17.70 13.57 -10.35
N HIS A 138 17.57 12.62 -11.27
CA HIS A 138 18.54 12.39 -12.34
C HIS A 138 18.39 13.36 -13.52
N VAL A 139 17.27 14.06 -13.63
CA VAL A 139 16.94 14.95 -14.78
C VAL A 139 17.38 16.38 -14.54
N VAL A 140 17.74 16.77 -13.31
CA VAL A 140 18.33 18.08 -13.05
C VAL A 140 19.84 17.99 -13.29
N PRO A 141 20.37 18.45 -14.45
CA PRO A 141 21.80 18.59 -14.59
C PRO A 141 22.27 19.57 -13.51
N ARG A 142 23.08 19.08 -12.59
CA ARG A 142 23.79 19.92 -11.66
C ARG A 142 24.65 20.85 -12.52
N LYS A 143 24.15 22.05 -12.79
CA LYS A 143 25.03 23.10 -13.31
C LYS A 143 26.10 23.29 -12.26
N ALA A 144 27.25 22.69 -12.50
CA ALA A 144 28.45 23.02 -11.78
C ALA A 144 28.67 24.52 -12.03
N ALA A 145 28.51 25.28 -10.97
CA ALA A 145 28.90 26.66 -10.98
C ALA A 145 30.43 26.74 -11.10
#